data_c1567b97ae35dbdc33acc9b7b9092024
#
_entry.id   c1567b97ae35dbdc33acc9b7b9092024
#
_cell.length_a   1.000
_cell.length_b   1.000
_cell.length_c   1.000
_cell.angle_alpha   90.00
_cell.angle_beta   90.00
_cell.angle_gamma   90.00
#
_symmetry.space_group_name_H-M   'P 1'
#
loop_
_entity.id
_entity.type
_entity.pdbx_description
1 polymer ?
#
loop_
_entity_poly.entity_id
_entity_poly.type
_entity_poly.pdbx_seq_one_letter_code
_entity_poly.pdbx_strand_id
1 'polypeptide(L)'
;MKSLGLVMSVALLSLSTVAFAQSDAQKSSSTPAPSEAQKSFTTMKTLAGEWEGPVTVPEMPEMSGGKPIHASMRVTSRGHVLVHEFQEAGTPLDATKYDHPVTMLYLDGEQLTLVHYCDAGNRPRMTGTMSPDGKKVEFELKDISGSTEHHMHHGVFTIIDANHHTEDWTFMMNDKPIHAHFDLHRTN
;
A
#
# COMPACT_ATOMS: atom_id res chain seq x y z
N MET A 1 47.14 82.75 -40.87
CA MET A 1 47.38 81.71 -39.84
C MET A 1 46.48 80.48 -40.15
N LYS A 2 47.01 79.34 -40.26
CA LYS A 2 46.45 78.16 -40.96
C LYS A 2 45.41 77.42 -40.08
N SER A 3 44.17 77.28 -40.59
CA SER A 3 43.13 76.44 -40.02
C SER A 3 43.25 75.04 -40.56
N LEU A 4 43.34 74.11 -39.66
CA LEU A 4 43.43 72.71 -39.95
C LEU A 4 42.03 72.06 -39.80
N GLY A 5 41.43 71.61 -40.92
CA GLY A 5 40.14 70.97 -40.93
C GLY A 5 40.27 69.50 -40.55
N LEU A 6 39.47 69.08 -39.58
CA LEU A 6 39.35 67.71 -39.14
C LEU A 6 38.21 67.03 -39.91
N VAL A 7 38.55 66.05 -40.71
CA VAL A 7 37.60 65.23 -41.44
C VAL A 7 37.19 64.05 -40.49
N MET A 8 35.93 64.02 -40.11
CA MET A 8 35.36 62.95 -39.28
C MET A 8 34.75 61.86 -40.17
N SER A 9 35.43 60.71 -40.26
CA SER A 9 34.90 59.53 -40.95
C SER A 9 33.90 58.79 -40.04
N VAL A 10 32.65 58.73 -40.49
CA VAL A 10 31.61 57.99 -39.84
C VAL A 10 31.69 56.53 -40.36
N ALA A 11 32.09 55.61 -39.51
CA ALA A 11 32.01 54.18 -39.78
C ALA A 11 30.63 53.66 -39.38
N LEU A 12 29.86 53.21 -40.36
CA LEU A 12 28.59 52.44 -40.09
C LEU A 12 28.92 51.03 -39.64
N LEU A 13 28.69 50.73 -38.37
CA LEU A 13 28.64 49.34 -37.88
C LEU A 13 27.25 48.75 -38.18
N SER A 14 27.18 47.82 -39.11
CA SER A 14 26.00 46.98 -39.30
C SER A 14 25.92 45.89 -38.22
N LEU A 15 25.00 46.04 -37.24
CA LEU A 15 24.67 44.98 -36.29
C LEU A 15 23.83 43.91 -37.01
N SER A 16 24.41 42.77 -37.26
CA SER A 16 23.69 41.56 -37.65
C SER A 16 23.06 40.90 -36.41
N THR A 17 21.76 41.03 -36.23
CA THR A 17 21.02 40.33 -35.21
C THR A 17 20.85 38.86 -35.63
N VAL A 18 21.62 37.97 -34.99
CA VAL A 18 21.41 36.53 -35.10
C VAL A 18 20.20 36.19 -34.22
N ALA A 19 19.05 35.92 -34.82
CA ALA A 19 17.90 35.40 -34.14
C ALA A 19 18.15 33.90 -33.78
N PHE A 20 18.43 33.63 -32.51
CA PHE A 20 18.39 32.25 -32.00
C PHE A 20 16.90 31.85 -31.91
N ALA A 21 16.46 31.02 -32.83
CA ALA A 21 15.21 30.32 -32.69
C ALA A 21 15.39 29.28 -31.58
N GLN A 22 14.95 29.57 -30.34
CA GLN A 22 14.73 28.58 -29.31
C GLN A 22 13.54 27.75 -29.74
N SER A 23 13.82 26.53 -30.23
CA SER A 23 12.79 25.54 -30.36
C SER A 23 12.50 25.02 -28.94
N ASP A 24 11.48 25.55 -28.28
CA ASP A 24 10.87 24.96 -27.11
C ASP A 24 10.24 23.61 -27.52
N ALA A 25 11.08 22.58 -27.52
CA ALA A 25 10.59 21.21 -27.51
C ALA A 25 9.93 21.00 -26.15
N GLN A 26 8.66 21.36 -26.06
CA GLN A 26 7.78 21.10 -24.93
C GLN A 26 7.71 19.58 -24.78
N LYS A 27 8.59 19.02 -23.94
CA LYS A 27 8.61 17.62 -23.56
C LYS A 27 7.32 17.39 -22.79
N SER A 28 6.26 16.95 -23.47
CA SER A 28 5.03 16.50 -22.84
C SER A 28 5.40 15.36 -21.89
N SER A 29 5.54 15.66 -20.61
CA SER A 29 5.70 14.66 -19.57
C SER A 29 4.34 14.00 -19.35
N SER A 30 3.98 13.07 -20.22
CA SER A 30 2.87 12.17 -19.91
C SER A 30 3.29 11.34 -18.70
N THR A 31 2.65 11.56 -17.55
CA THR A 31 2.80 10.66 -16.40
C THR A 31 2.43 9.25 -16.86
N PRO A 32 3.30 8.26 -16.68
CA PRO A 32 2.97 6.89 -17.04
C PRO A 32 1.68 6.44 -16.35
N ALA A 33 0.90 5.61 -17.04
CA ALA A 33 -0.30 5.03 -16.43
C ALA A 33 0.10 4.20 -15.19
N PRO A 34 -0.71 4.18 -14.12
CA PRO A 34 -0.43 3.39 -12.93
C PRO A 34 -0.27 1.91 -13.25
N SER A 35 0.74 1.26 -12.68
CA SER A 35 0.92 -0.19 -12.78
C SER A 35 -0.22 -0.93 -12.07
N GLU A 36 -0.38 -2.24 -12.34
CA GLU A 36 -1.39 -3.06 -11.64
C GLU A 36 -1.15 -3.08 -10.13
N ALA A 37 0.09 -3.14 -9.68
CA ALA A 37 0.43 -3.06 -8.26
C ALA A 37 0.04 -1.70 -7.64
N GLN A 38 0.23 -0.60 -8.37
CA GLN A 38 -0.20 0.74 -7.92
C GLN A 38 -1.72 0.85 -7.82
N LYS A 39 -2.45 0.25 -8.77
CA LYS A 39 -3.92 0.18 -8.73
C LYS A 39 -4.38 -0.65 -7.53
N SER A 40 -3.80 -1.83 -7.34
CA SER A 40 -4.10 -2.73 -6.22
C SER A 40 -3.84 -2.04 -4.88
N PHE A 41 -2.70 -1.38 -4.73
CA PHE A 41 -2.39 -0.65 -3.50
C PHE A 41 -3.32 0.55 -3.28
N THR A 42 -3.74 1.23 -4.34
CA THR A 42 -4.75 2.31 -4.25
C THR A 42 -6.09 1.76 -3.79
N THR A 43 -6.49 0.61 -4.29
CA THR A 43 -7.69 -0.10 -3.85
C THR A 43 -7.59 -0.48 -2.37
N MET A 44 -6.49 -1.09 -1.93
CA MET A 44 -6.29 -1.42 -0.51
C MET A 44 -6.38 -0.20 0.40
N LYS A 45 -5.86 0.96 -0.03
CA LYS A 45 -5.95 2.21 0.75
C LYS A 45 -7.37 2.73 0.94
N THR A 46 -8.34 2.30 0.15
CA THR A 46 -9.76 2.67 0.38
C THR A 46 -10.33 2.04 1.64
N LEU A 47 -9.69 0.97 2.14
CA LEU A 47 -10.05 0.32 3.39
C LEU A 47 -9.57 1.07 4.63
N ALA A 48 -8.81 2.17 4.49
CA ALA A 48 -8.41 2.97 5.65
C ALA A 48 -9.63 3.42 6.47
N GLY A 49 -9.59 3.15 7.78
CA GLY A 49 -10.70 3.40 8.73
C GLY A 49 -10.75 2.33 9.81
N GLU A 50 -11.84 2.37 10.58
CA GLU A 50 -12.11 1.45 11.67
C GLU A 50 -13.24 0.49 11.27
N TRP A 51 -13.08 -0.77 11.63
CA TRP A 51 -13.95 -1.85 11.23
C TRP A 51 -14.22 -2.80 12.40
N GLU A 52 -15.42 -3.34 12.44
CA GLU A 52 -15.77 -4.39 13.40
C GLU A 52 -16.63 -5.47 12.74
N GLY A 53 -16.47 -6.70 13.21
CA GLY A 53 -17.32 -7.78 12.77
C GLY A 53 -16.95 -9.13 13.37
N PRO A 54 -17.75 -10.14 13.12
CA PRO A 54 -17.52 -11.50 13.61
C PRO A 54 -16.32 -12.14 12.91
N VAL A 55 -15.70 -13.09 13.61
CA VAL A 55 -14.75 -14.03 13.05
C VAL A 55 -15.34 -15.45 13.10
N THR A 56 -15.09 -16.21 12.05
CA THR A 56 -15.41 -17.65 11.97
C THR A 56 -14.12 -18.42 11.71
N VAL A 57 -13.83 -19.43 12.55
CA VAL A 57 -12.66 -20.30 12.44
C VAL A 57 -13.17 -21.75 12.50
N PRO A 58 -13.45 -22.39 11.33
CA PRO A 58 -14.06 -23.72 11.30
C PRO A 58 -13.28 -24.81 12.02
N GLU A 59 -11.95 -24.74 11.99
CA GLU A 59 -11.06 -25.72 12.66
C GLU A 59 -10.97 -25.49 14.18
N MET A 60 -11.37 -24.31 14.67
CA MET A 60 -11.34 -23.91 16.08
C MET A 60 -12.66 -23.21 16.43
N PRO A 61 -13.79 -23.97 16.53
CA PRO A 61 -15.13 -23.39 16.75
C PRO A 61 -15.24 -22.52 18.02
N GLU A 62 -14.41 -22.79 19.02
CA GLU A 62 -14.34 -21.99 20.25
C GLU A 62 -13.85 -20.55 20.02
N MET A 63 -13.16 -20.30 18.90
CA MET A 63 -12.76 -18.95 18.48
C MET A 63 -13.86 -18.25 17.67
N SER A 64 -14.88 -18.98 17.26
CA SER A 64 -16.00 -18.44 16.50
C SER A 64 -17.14 -18.00 17.43
N GLY A 65 -17.80 -16.87 17.11
CA GLY A 65 -18.95 -16.40 17.89
C GLY A 65 -18.59 -15.76 19.25
N GLY A 66 -17.33 -15.46 19.49
CA GLY A 66 -16.84 -14.65 20.61
C GLY A 66 -17.18 -13.17 20.44
N LYS A 67 -16.37 -12.31 21.05
CA LYS A 67 -16.47 -10.87 20.80
C LYS A 67 -16.09 -10.58 19.34
N PRO A 68 -16.67 -9.52 18.77
CA PRO A 68 -16.26 -9.11 17.43
C PRO A 68 -14.77 -8.74 17.39
N ILE A 69 -14.19 -8.87 16.24
CA ILE A 69 -12.85 -8.37 15.97
C ILE A 69 -12.96 -6.92 15.55
N HIS A 70 -12.10 -6.09 16.12
CA HIS A 70 -11.85 -4.73 15.69
C HIS A 70 -10.62 -4.71 14.79
N ALA A 71 -10.76 -4.19 13.57
CA ALA A 71 -9.67 -4.01 12.63
C ALA A 71 -9.48 -2.51 12.37
N SER A 72 -8.25 -2.04 12.52
CA SER A 72 -7.86 -0.65 12.23
C SER A 72 -6.95 -0.63 11.02
N MET A 73 -7.27 0.20 10.04
CA MET A 73 -6.44 0.41 8.86
C MET A 73 -6.10 1.89 8.70
N ARG A 74 -4.82 2.21 8.62
CA ARG A 74 -4.39 3.60 8.47
C ARG A 74 -3.27 3.77 7.44
N VAL A 75 -3.43 4.75 6.57
CA VAL A 75 -2.36 5.15 5.63
C VAL A 75 -1.32 5.97 6.38
N THR A 76 -0.04 5.65 6.19
CA THR A 76 1.09 6.35 6.80
C THR A 76 2.25 6.54 5.80
N SER A 77 3.39 7.06 6.28
CA SER A 77 4.59 7.28 5.46
C SER A 77 4.29 8.06 4.16
N ARG A 78 3.49 9.14 4.26
CA ARG A 78 3.05 9.96 3.11
C ARG A 78 2.36 9.14 1.99
N GLY A 79 1.59 8.12 2.38
CA GLY A 79 0.84 7.30 1.42
C GLY A 79 1.56 6.04 0.94
N HIS A 80 2.77 5.76 1.45
CA HIS A 80 3.58 4.61 1.01
C HIS A 80 3.29 3.31 1.77
N VAL A 81 2.62 3.39 2.92
CA VAL A 81 2.28 2.21 3.73
C VAL A 81 0.83 2.29 4.17
N LEU A 82 0.11 1.18 4.09
CA LEU A 82 -1.15 0.92 4.79
C LEU A 82 -0.83 -0.02 5.95
N VAL A 83 -1.06 0.42 7.17
CA VAL A 83 -0.94 -0.40 8.39
C VAL A 83 -2.31 -0.98 8.68
N HIS A 84 -2.37 -2.26 8.93
CA HIS A 84 -3.56 -3.02 9.29
C HIS A 84 -3.28 -3.72 10.62
N GLU A 85 -4.16 -3.53 11.59
CA GLU A 85 -4.03 -4.04 12.97
C GLU A 85 -5.33 -4.73 13.36
N PHE A 86 -5.22 -5.88 14.00
CA PHE A 86 -6.35 -6.64 14.54
C PHE A 86 -6.33 -6.67 16.06
N GLN A 87 -7.51 -6.69 16.66
CA GLN A 87 -7.69 -7.06 18.06
C GLN A 87 -9.14 -7.49 18.33
N GLU A 88 -9.36 -8.25 19.40
CA GLU A 88 -10.71 -8.47 19.91
C GLU A 88 -11.27 -7.12 20.42
N ALA A 89 -12.50 -6.78 20.03
CA ALA A 89 -13.12 -5.50 20.37
C ALA A 89 -13.16 -5.26 21.89
N GLY A 90 -12.75 -4.07 22.30
CA GLY A 90 -12.67 -3.67 23.69
C GLY A 90 -11.46 -4.24 24.45
N THR A 91 -10.53 -4.92 23.77
CA THR A 91 -9.27 -5.38 24.37
C THR A 91 -8.29 -4.22 24.49
N PRO A 92 -7.66 -3.98 25.64
CA PRO A 92 -6.66 -2.93 25.78
C PRO A 92 -5.36 -3.31 25.07
N LEU A 93 -4.57 -2.30 24.64
CA LEU A 93 -3.23 -2.49 24.10
C LEU A 93 -2.25 -2.88 25.22
N ASP A 94 -2.24 -4.16 25.58
CA ASP A 94 -1.34 -4.76 26.57
C ASP A 94 -0.60 -5.94 25.94
N ALA A 95 0.56 -5.66 25.34
CA ALA A 95 1.39 -6.66 24.65
C ALA A 95 1.90 -7.79 25.56
N THR A 96 1.72 -7.71 26.88
CA THR A 96 2.06 -8.79 27.82
C THR A 96 0.95 -9.82 27.96
N LYS A 97 -0.24 -9.53 27.44
CA LYS A 97 -1.44 -10.38 27.60
C LYS A 97 -2.12 -10.74 26.29
N TYR A 98 -2.04 -9.85 25.31
CA TYR A 98 -2.82 -9.99 24.09
C TYR A 98 -1.92 -9.89 22.87
N ASP A 99 -2.16 -10.73 21.90
CA ASP A 99 -1.62 -10.55 20.56
C ASP A 99 -2.37 -9.41 19.86
N HIS A 100 -1.61 -8.51 19.24
CA HIS A 100 -2.12 -7.46 18.36
C HIS A 100 -1.38 -7.57 17.03
N PRO A 101 -1.84 -8.47 16.14
CA PRO A 101 -1.21 -8.65 14.85
C PRO A 101 -1.17 -7.35 14.07
N VAL A 102 -0.02 -7.08 13.47
CA VAL A 102 0.20 -5.90 12.61
C VAL A 102 0.64 -6.37 11.24
N THR A 103 -0.06 -5.91 10.21
CA THR A 103 0.31 -6.15 8.82
C THR A 103 0.63 -4.83 8.14
N MET A 104 1.78 -4.76 7.49
CA MET A 104 2.19 -3.59 6.71
C MET A 104 2.09 -3.92 5.22
N LEU A 105 1.25 -3.18 4.50
CA LEU A 105 1.07 -3.29 3.05
C LEU A 105 1.78 -2.12 2.37
N TYR A 106 2.54 -2.40 1.32
CA TYR A 106 3.35 -1.40 0.60
C TYR A 106 3.68 -1.88 -0.83
N LEU A 107 4.29 -1.02 -1.63
CA LEU A 107 4.83 -1.39 -2.93
C LEU A 107 6.33 -1.69 -2.80
N ASP A 108 6.73 -2.90 -3.21
CA ASP A 108 8.12 -3.29 -3.40
C ASP A 108 8.42 -3.29 -4.91
N GLY A 109 8.91 -2.17 -5.41
CA GLY A 109 8.98 -1.94 -6.85
C GLY A 109 7.59 -1.93 -7.49
N GLU A 110 7.38 -2.85 -8.42
CA GLU A 110 6.08 -3.04 -9.09
C GLU A 110 5.27 -4.22 -8.51
N GLN A 111 5.54 -4.60 -7.26
CA GLN A 111 4.83 -5.67 -6.58
C GLN A 111 4.09 -5.11 -5.36
N LEU A 112 2.79 -5.39 -5.25
CA LEU A 112 2.08 -5.21 -3.98
C LEU A 112 2.58 -6.26 -3.00
N THR A 113 3.00 -5.82 -1.83
CA THR A 113 3.64 -6.68 -0.83
C THR A 113 3.04 -6.41 0.54
N LEU A 114 2.94 -7.43 1.36
CA LEU A 114 2.69 -7.28 2.79
C LEU A 114 3.74 -8.03 3.61
N VAL A 115 3.94 -7.55 4.84
CA VAL A 115 4.66 -8.26 5.91
C VAL A 115 3.75 -8.32 7.13
N HIS A 116 3.57 -9.51 7.68
CA HIS A 116 2.74 -9.75 8.85
C HIS A 116 3.58 -9.99 10.10
N TYR A 117 3.13 -9.46 11.24
CA TYR A 117 3.74 -9.58 12.57
C TYR A 117 2.68 -10.01 13.57
N CYS A 118 2.95 -11.08 14.31
CA CYS A 118 2.10 -11.58 15.38
C CYS A 118 2.96 -12.28 16.46
N ASP A 119 2.33 -12.89 17.44
CA ASP A 119 2.99 -13.60 18.53
C ASP A 119 3.77 -14.86 18.09
N ALA A 120 3.57 -15.36 16.87
CA ALA A 120 4.42 -16.39 16.27
C ALA A 120 5.90 -15.97 16.14
N GLY A 121 6.19 -14.67 16.25
CA GLY A 121 7.55 -14.11 16.32
C GLY A 121 8.32 -14.16 15.01
N ASN A 122 7.70 -14.61 13.92
CA ASN A 122 8.26 -14.60 12.57
C ASN A 122 7.69 -13.44 11.73
N ARG A 123 8.14 -13.34 10.50
CA ARG A 123 7.72 -12.30 9.56
C ARG A 123 7.49 -12.89 8.18
N PRO A 124 6.31 -13.49 7.94
CA PRO A 124 5.92 -13.89 6.61
C PRO A 124 5.75 -12.66 5.71
N ARG A 125 6.33 -12.73 4.52
CA ARG A 125 6.17 -11.76 3.45
C ARG A 125 5.37 -12.39 2.33
N MET A 126 4.33 -11.68 1.87
CA MET A 126 3.43 -12.15 0.83
C MET A 126 3.36 -11.15 -0.32
N THR A 127 3.03 -11.65 -1.50
CA THR A 127 2.83 -10.82 -2.70
C THR A 127 1.37 -10.82 -3.10
N GLY A 128 0.84 -9.61 -3.38
CA GLY A 128 -0.57 -9.39 -3.67
C GLY A 128 -0.87 -9.30 -5.16
N THR A 129 -1.98 -9.89 -5.55
CA THR A 129 -2.56 -9.81 -6.91
C THR A 129 -4.02 -9.42 -6.81
N MET A 130 -4.45 -8.45 -7.64
CA MET A 130 -5.84 -8.01 -7.71
C MET A 130 -6.60 -8.80 -8.77
N SER A 131 -7.83 -9.17 -8.46
CA SER A 131 -8.76 -9.77 -9.41
C SER A 131 -9.11 -8.79 -10.56
N PRO A 132 -9.50 -9.29 -11.73
CA PRO A 132 -9.82 -8.44 -12.88
C PRO A 132 -10.96 -7.45 -12.65
N ASP A 133 -11.90 -7.76 -11.76
CA ASP A 133 -13.02 -6.87 -11.39
C ASP A 133 -12.65 -5.81 -10.34
N GLY A 134 -11.39 -5.86 -9.83
CA GLY A 134 -10.87 -4.92 -8.84
C GLY A 134 -11.43 -5.05 -7.43
N LYS A 135 -12.19 -6.12 -7.15
CA LYS A 135 -12.87 -6.31 -5.85
C LYS A 135 -12.13 -7.21 -4.88
N LYS A 136 -11.20 -8.03 -5.35
CA LYS A 136 -10.45 -8.96 -4.52
C LYS A 136 -8.95 -8.70 -4.67
N VAL A 137 -8.25 -8.70 -3.54
CA VAL A 137 -6.78 -8.74 -3.50
C VAL A 137 -6.37 -9.96 -2.71
N GLU A 138 -5.61 -10.84 -3.36
CA GLU A 138 -5.15 -12.12 -2.83
C GLU A 138 -3.64 -12.04 -2.61
N PHE A 139 -3.19 -12.48 -1.45
CA PHE A 139 -1.80 -12.47 -1.02
C PHE A 139 -1.29 -13.89 -0.82
N GLU A 140 -0.26 -14.25 -1.57
CA GLU A 140 0.43 -15.53 -1.51
C GLU A 140 1.77 -15.41 -0.80
N LEU A 141 2.10 -16.40 0.03
CA LEU A 141 3.38 -16.44 0.73
C LEU A 141 4.55 -16.45 -0.25
N LYS A 142 5.49 -15.54 -0.06
CA LYS A 142 6.74 -15.45 -0.81
C LYS A 142 7.91 -16.03 -0.04
N ASP A 143 8.08 -15.60 1.20
CA ASP A 143 9.14 -16.06 2.10
C ASP A 143 8.80 -15.74 3.56
N ILE A 144 9.56 -16.32 4.48
CA ILE A 144 9.42 -16.12 5.93
C ILE A 144 10.79 -15.83 6.52
N SER A 145 10.86 -14.78 7.33
CA SER A 145 12.01 -14.54 8.20
C SER A 145 11.68 -15.01 9.61
N GLY A 146 12.42 -15.98 10.13
CA GLY A 146 12.19 -16.64 11.43
C GLY A 146 11.70 -18.07 11.30
N SER A 147 11.00 -18.58 12.32
CA SER A 147 10.46 -19.94 12.32
C SER A 147 9.37 -20.12 11.26
N THR A 148 9.27 -21.33 10.69
CA THR A 148 8.24 -21.71 9.73
C THR A 148 7.19 -22.66 10.32
N GLU A 149 7.31 -23.05 11.59
CA GLU A 149 6.38 -24.01 12.24
C GLU A 149 4.95 -23.45 12.34
N HIS A 150 4.84 -22.15 12.65
CA HIS A 150 3.58 -21.45 12.76
C HIS A 150 3.69 -20.12 12.02
N HIS A 151 2.85 -19.88 11.00
CA HIS A 151 2.95 -18.63 10.23
C HIS A 151 1.68 -18.32 9.47
N MET A 152 1.44 -17.03 9.25
CA MET A 152 0.44 -16.59 8.28
C MET A 152 0.91 -16.97 6.87
N HIS A 153 0.06 -17.65 6.10
CA HIS A 153 0.41 -18.29 4.83
C HIS A 153 -0.28 -17.67 3.62
N HIS A 154 -1.52 -17.26 3.80
CA HIS A 154 -2.35 -16.72 2.72
C HIS A 154 -3.33 -15.69 3.27
N GLY A 155 -3.71 -14.71 2.45
CA GLY A 155 -4.70 -13.71 2.83
C GLY A 155 -5.50 -13.22 1.64
N VAL A 156 -6.80 -13.01 1.81
CA VAL A 156 -7.68 -12.47 0.77
C VAL A 156 -8.51 -11.34 1.36
N PHE A 157 -8.48 -10.18 0.71
CA PHE A 157 -9.37 -9.07 1.00
C PHE A 157 -10.42 -8.99 -0.11
N THR A 158 -11.71 -9.06 0.25
CA THR A 158 -12.81 -8.92 -0.71
C THR A 158 -13.61 -7.66 -0.37
N ILE A 159 -13.58 -6.67 -1.25
CA ILE A 159 -14.28 -5.40 -1.09
C ILE A 159 -15.70 -5.56 -1.63
N ILE A 160 -16.70 -5.49 -0.77
CA ILE A 160 -18.09 -5.60 -1.10
C ILE A 160 -18.64 -4.22 -1.47
N ASP A 161 -18.43 -3.24 -0.58
CA ASP A 161 -18.73 -1.83 -0.81
C ASP A 161 -17.86 -0.91 0.07
N ALA A 162 -18.18 0.37 0.15
CA ALA A 162 -17.39 1.34 0.92
C ALA A 162 -17.42 1.11 2.45
N ASN A 163 -18.39 0.34 2.95
CA ASN A 163 -18.65 0.10 4.36
C ASN A 163 -18.60 -1.37 4.74
N HIS A 164 -18.30 -2.25 3.81
CA HIS A 164 -18.30 -3.69 4.02
C HIS A 164 -17.18 -4.37 3.21
N HIS A 165 -16.34 -5.13 3.88
CA HIS A 165 -15.36 -6.02 3.26
C HIS A 165 -15.21 -7.30 4.07
N THR A 166 -14.68 -8.34 3.46
CA THR A 166 -14.30 -9.56 4.16
C THR A 166 -12.81 -9.79 4.04
N GLU A 167 -12.27 -10.49 5.04
CA GLU A 167 -10.90 -10.98 5.02
C GLU A 167 -10.88 -12.47 5.31
N ASP A 168 -10.21 -13.23 4.45
CA ASP A 168 -9.95 -14.64 4.65
C ASP A 168 -8.46 -14.84 4.87
N TRP A 169 -8.08 -15.39 6.01
CA TRP A 169 -6.69 -15.63 6.35
C TRP A 169 -6.45 -17.13 6.59
N THR A 170 -5.34 -17.62 6.08
CA THR A 170 -4.86 -18.99 6.37
C THR A 170 -3.60 -18.91 7.19
N PHE A 171 -3.66 -19.46 8.38
CA PHE A 171 -2.53 -19.65 9.29
C PHE A 171 -2.08 -21.10 9.27
N MET A 172 -0.80 -21.36 9.12
CA MET A 172 -0.23 -22.71 9.19
C MET A 172 0.19 -23.02 10.62
N MET A 173 -0.29 -24.12 11.16
CA MET A 173 0.07 -24.63 12.48
C MET A 173 0.54 -26.09 12.35
N ASN A 174 1.84 -26.34 12.47
CA ASN A 174 2.43 -27.68 12.30
C ASN A 174 1.97 -28.34 10.98
N ASP A 175 2.12 -27.64 9.87
CA ASP A 175 1.71 -28.06 8.51
C ASP A 175 0.20 -28.27 8.32
N LYS A 176 -0.63 -27.85 9.27
CA LYS A 176 -2.09 -27.85 9.14
C LYS A 176 -2.62 -26.44 8.93
N PRO A 177 -3.45 -26.22 7.92
CA PRO A 177 -4.07 -24.91 7.71
C PRO A 177 -5.20 -24.70 8.73
N ILE A 178 -5.25 -23.49 9.27
CA ILE A 178 -6.35 -22.94 10.06
C ILE A 178 -6.89 -21.75 9.26
N HIS A 179 -8.18 -21.74 9.00
CA HIS A 179 -8.84 -20.72 8.22
C HIS A 179 -9.65 -19.78 9.11
N ALA A 180 -9.44 -18.49 8.97
CA ALA A 180 -10.22 -17.47 9.67
C ALA A 180 -10.91 -16.59 8.64
N HIS A 181 -12.23 -16.46 8.75
CA HIS A 181 -13.06 -15.57 7.94
C HIS A 181 -13.57 -14.43 8.82
N PHE A 182 -13.30 -13.21 8.41
CA PHE A 182 -13.74 -11.97 9.05
C PHE A 182 -14.76 -11.26 8.16
N ASP A 183 -15.92 -10.94 8.71
CA ASP A 183 -16.99 -10.19 8.01
C ASP A 183 -17.09 -8.80 8.65
N LEU A 184 -16.43 -7.81 8.04
CA LEU A 184 -16.09 -6.53 8.65
C LEU A 184 -16.93 -5.39 8.09
N HIS A 185 -17.59 -4.66 9.00
CA HIS A 185 -18.35 -3.46 8.69
C HIS A 185 -17.67 -2.23 9.27
N ARG A 186 -17.69 -1.13 8.51
CA ARG A 186 -17.09 0.13 8.95
C ARG A 186 -17.80 0.66 10.18
N THR A 187 -17.02 1.02 11.19
CA THR A 187 -17.51 1.73 12.38
C THR A 187 -17.38 3.24 12.16
N ASN A 188 -18.35 4.01 12.65
CA ASN A 188 -18.35 5.47 12.53
C ASN A 188 -17.52 6.12 13.64
#